data_f8bf8acaac9f7a38fa389374093e4aa8
#
_entry.id   f8bf8acaac9f7a38fa389374093e4aa8
#
_cell.length_a   1.000
_cell.length_b   1.000
_cell.length_c   1.000
_cell.angle_alpha   90.00
_cell.angle_beta   90.00
_cell.angle_gamma   90.00
#
_symmetry.space_group_name_H-M   'P 1'
#
loop_
_entity.id
_entity.type
_entity.pdbx_description
1 polymer ?
#
loop_
_entity_poly.entity_id
_entity_poly.type
_entity_poly.pdbx_seq_one_letter_code
_entity_poly.pdbx_strand_id
1 'polypeptide(L)'
;MVPYLDVQHLSKSFGALTLFRNISFSIGEGQKVGLIAKNGTGKSTLLSILSGKEGYDEGSIVFRRDLKVGMLEQSPVFDPDESVLDACFNHHGEDEKVLKAKQVLTQLKIRDLKQRMGELSGGQQKRVALANVLLTEPDLLILDEPTNHLDLEMIEWLEGYLARGNRTLLMVTHDRFFLDRVCSVILELDDQTIYTYRGNYAYYLEKRQERIDNRRAEVARANNLYRTELEWMRRMPQARGHKARYREEAFYELEKVAKQRLEERQLRLKASNVYICSKIFECQYISKKFEDTVILKDFYYNFSRFEKMGIVGNNGTGKSTFVKMLLGQVPVDDGRIVIGETVKFGYFSQEGLQFNEQQKVIDVVTAIADYVDLGSGKKLSASQLLQYFLFTPEQQYNYVYKLSGGERRKLYLCTVLMQNPNFLVLDEPTNDLDIVTLQILEEYLQDFPGCVIVVSHDRYFMDKVVDHLLVFRGQGDIKDFPGNYTQYREWVALEDKKAVSAGQASMTSSTSKPSYRHDDRRRLSYKEKREMEQLEKDIATLEAEKKQIEEALCGGTTSVDEITAMSKRLPMLNDELDEKSMRWLELSEIDN
;
A
#
# COMPACT_ATOMS: atom_id res chain seq x y z
N MET A 1 21.09 -19.63 -19.50
CA MET A 1 21.13 -20.08 -18.09
C MET A 1 19.97 -21.04 -17.90
N VAL A 2 20.18 -22.15 -17.21
CA VAL A 2 19.10 -23.10 -16.89
C VAL A 2 18.25 -22.44 -15.78
N PRO A 3 16.95 -22.27 -15.94
CA PRO A 3 16.11 -21.68 -14.91
C PRO A 3 16.04 -22.57 -13.66
N TYR A 4 15.82 -21.97 -12.49
CA TYR A 4 15.55 -22.70 -11.25
C TYR A 4 14.16 -23.32 -11.26
N LEU A 5 13.19 -22.61 -11.84
CA LEU A 5 11.82 -23.05 -12.03
C LEU A 5 11.39 -22.71 -13.47
N ASP A 6 10.85 -23.68 -14.17
CA ASP A 6 10.25 -23.52 -15.50
C ASP A 6 8.84 -24.11 -15.49
N VAL A 7 7.86 -23.27 -15.80
CA VAL A 7 6.44 -23.60 -15.86
C VAL A 7 5.99 -23.43 -17.30
N GLN A 8 5.44 -24.49 -17.92
CA GLN A 8 5.02 -24.48 -19.31
C GLN A 8 3.58 -24.95 -19.44
N HIS A 9 2.77 -24.13 -20.13
CA HIS A 9 1.39 -24.43 -20.50
C HIS A 9 0.49 -24.87 -19.34
N LEU A 10 0.73 -24.36 -18.13
CA LEU A 10 0.03 -24.77 -16.92
C LEU A 10 -1.42 -24.28 -16.97
N SER A 11 -2.36 -25.17 -16.68
CA SER A 11 -3.79 -24.88 -16.59
C SER A 11 -4.37 -25.50 -15.32
N LYS A 12 -5.32 -24.77 -14.69
CA LYS A 12 -6.05 -25.22 -13.51
C LYS A 12 -7.46 -24.68 -13.49
N SER A 13 -8.41 -25.58 -13.21
CA SER A 13 -9.83 -25.27 -13.04
C SER A 13 -10.43 -26.00 -11.84
N PHE A 14 -11.48 -25.42 -11.27
CA PHE A 14 -12.33 -26.04 -10.26
C PHE A 14 -13.75 -26.13 -10.79
N GLY A 15 -14.12 -27.28 -11.33
CA GLY A 15 -15.41 -27.47 -11.99
C GLY A 15 -15.59 -26.50 -13.18
N ALA A 16 -16.55 -25.61 -13.09
CA ALA A 16 -16.80 -24.62 -14.15
C ALA A 16 -15.90 -23.36 -14.05
N LEU A 17 -15.20 -23.16 -12.94
CA LEU A 17 -14.35 -22.00 -12.71
C LEU A 17 -12.92 -22.28 -13.17
N THR A 18 -12.49 -21.68 -14.27
CA THR A 18 -11.10 -21.71 -14.71
C THR A 18 -10.32 -20.60 -14.01
N LEU A 19 -9.28 -20.96 -13.24
CA LEU A 19 -8.42 -20.01 -12.55
C LEU A 19 -7.38 -19.41 -13.51
N PHE A 20 -6.67 -20.28 -14.21
CA PHE A 20 -5.71 -19.88 -15.24
C PHE A 20 -5.59 -20.95 -16.31
N ARG A 21 -5.25 -20.50 -17.51
CA ARG A 21 -5.19 -21.37 -18.69
C ARG A 21 -3.93 -21.08 -19.50
N ASN A 22 -3.16 -22.15 -19.77
CA ASN A 22 -1.98 -22.10 -20.63
C ASN A 22 -0.95 -21.05 -20.19
N ILE A 23 -0.71 -20.90 -18.89
CA ILE A 23 0.29 -19.96 -18.38
C ILE A 23 1.69 -20.55 -18.48
N SER A 24 2.67 -19.71 -18.85
CA SER A 24 4.07 -20.11 -18.95
C SER A 24 4.97 -19.00 -18.43
N PHE A 25 5.90 -19.35 -17.55
CA PHE A 25 6.92 -18.44 -17.02
C PHE A 25 8.11 -19.21 -16.49
N SER A 26 9.25 -18.55 -16.36
CA SER A 26 10.46 -19.13 -15.80
C SER A 26 11.13 -18.19 -14.82
N ILE A 27 11.78 -18.76 -13.80
CA ILE A 27 12.53 -18.03 -12.78
C ILE A 27 13.98 -18.50 -12.84
N GLY A 28 14.89 -17.58 -13.14
CA GLY A 28 16.34 -17.82 -13.17
C GLY A 28 17.00 -17.60 -11.81
N GLU A 29 18.24 -18.01 -11.70
CA GLU A 29 19.09 -17.78 -10.52
C GLU A 29 19.21 -16.29 -10.20
N GLY A 30 19.03 -15.93 -8.92
CA GLY A 30 19.14 -14.55 -8.42
C GLY A 30 17.98 -13.64 -8.82
N GLN A 31 16.99 -14.13 -9.55
CA GLN A 31 15.80 -13.33 -9.88
C GLN A 31 14.88 -13.18 -8.67
N LYS A 32 14.40 -11.97 -8.47
CA LYS A 32 13.42 -11.62 -7.44
C LYS A 32 12.10 -11.27 -8.14
N VAL A 33 11.15 -12.19 -8.04
CA VAL A 33 9.91 -12.17 -8.79
C VAL A 33 8.74 -11.88 -7.85
N GLY A 34 7.97 -10.83 -8.13
CA GLY A 34 6.70 -10.53 -7.47
C GLY A 34 5.51 -11.02 -8.30
N LEU A 35 4.61 -11.78 -7.70
CA LEU A 35 3.37 -12.21 -8.33
C LEU A 35 2.20 -11.33 -7.85
N ILE A 36 1.58 -10.64 -8.77
CA ILE A 36 0.42 -9.78 -8.55
C ILE A 36 -0.80 -10.37 -9.24
N ALA A 37 -1.94 -10.38 -8.54
CA ALA A 37 -3.21 -10.77 -9.13
C ALA A 37 -4.38 -10.26 -8.28
N LYS A 38 -5.58 -10.19 -8.86
CA LYS A 38 -6.83 -9.91 -8.12
C LYS A 38 -7.13 -11.04 -7.14
N ASN A 39 -7.93 -10.77 -6.12
CA ASN A 39 -8.39 -11.83 -5.21
C ASN A 39 -9.29 -12.82 -5.97
N GLY A 40 -9.20 -14.11 -5.62
CA GLY A 40 -9.97 -15.16 -6.26
C GLY A 40 -9.43 -15.65 -7.63
N THR A 41 -8.33 -15.10 -8.16
CA THR A 41 -7.76 -15.53 -9.45
C THR A 41 -6.83 -16.74 -9.37
N GLY A 42 -6.58 -17.30 -8.17
CA GLY A 42 -5.81 -18.52 -8.00
C GLY A 42 -4.34 -18.32 -7.60
N LYS A 43 -3.95 -17.18 -7.00
CA LYS A 43 -2.57 -16.96 -6.48
C LYS A 43 -2.09 -18.08 -5.56
N SER A 44 -2.83 -18.30 -4.47
CA SER A 44 -2.47 -19.33 -3.48
C SER A 44 -2.56 -20.73 -4.05
N THR A 45 -3.51 -20.98 -4.97
CA THR A 45 -3.57 -22.24 -5.72
C THR A 45 -2.33 -22.47 -6.57
N LEU A 46 -1.85 -21.43 -7.29
CA LEU A 46 -0.61 -21.52 -8.06
C LEU A 46 0.58 -21.83 -7.14
N LEU A 47 0.71 -21.17 -6.00
CA LEU A 47 1.77 -21.47 -5.03
C LEU A 47 1.63 -22.89 -4.45
N SER A 48 0.41 -23.36 -4.16
CA SER A 48 0.14 -24.73 -3.69
C SER A 48 0.52 -25.78 -4.76
N ILE A 49 0.28 -25.50 -6.02
CA ILE A 49 0.71 -26.34 -7.15
C ILE A 49 2.24 -26.37 -7.24
N LEU A 50 2.90 -25.22 -7.14
CA LEU A 50 4.36 -25.12 -7.16
C LEU A 50 5.02 -25.84 -5.97
N SER A 51 4.35 -25.90 -4.82
CA SER A 51 4.82 -26.67 -3.65
C SER A 51 4.52 -28.17 -3.73
N GLY A 52 3.81 -28.63 -4.76
CA GLY A 52 3.41 -30.02 -4.93
C GLY A 52 2.27 -30.48 -4.02
N LYS A 53 1.59 -29.56 -3.33
CA LYS A 53 0.44 -29.86 -2.45
C LYS A 53 -0.85 -30.05 -3.23
N GLU A 54 -0.96 -29.42 -4.38
CA GLU A 54 -2.13 -29.49 -5.25
C GLU A 54 -1.74 -29.89 -6.67
N GLY A 55 -2.62 -30.67 -7.32
CA GLY A 55 -2.43 -31.09 -8.71
C GLY A 55 -2.92 -30.02 -9.69
N TYR A 56 -2.44 -30.09 -10.93
CA TYR A 56 -2.85 -29.24 -12.04
C TYR A 56 -3.50 -30.07 -13.15
N ASP A 57 -4.25 -29.43 -14.05
CA ASP A 57 -5.02 -30.12 -15.09
C ASP A 57 -4.14 -30.43 -16.32
N GLU A 58 -3.36 -29.44 -16.77
CA GLU A 58 -2.50 -29.54 -17.96
C GLU A 58 -1.19 -28.75 -17.73
N GLY A 59 -0.14 -29.12 -18.47
CA GLY A 59 1.14 -28.44 -18.46
C GLY A 59 2.27 -29.22 -17.80
N SER A 60 3.37 -28.56 -17.53
CA SER A 60 4.53 -29.13 -16.83
C SER A 60 5.21 -28.11 -15.93
N ILE A 61 5.74 -28.59 -14.81
CA ILE A 61 6.53 -27.82 -13.86
C ILE A 61 7.86 -28.53 -13.68
N VAL A 62 8.95 -27.85 -13.98
CA VAL A 62 10.29 -28.40 -13.89
C VAL A 62 11.12 -27.55 -12.94
N PHE A 63 11.57 -28.17 -11.84
CA PHE A 63 12.59 -27.58 -10.97
C PHE A 63 13.97 -28.09 -11.38
N ARG A 64 14.98 -27.25 -11.23
CA ARG A 64 16.37 -27.67 -11.37
C ARG A 64 16.67 -28.80 -10.37
N ARG A 65 17.45 -29.77 -10.77
CA ARG A 65 17.86 -30.87 -9.88
C ARG A 65 18.64 -30.32 -8.68
N ASP A 66 18.44 -30.97 -7.52
CA ASP A 66 19.10 -30.64 -6.24
C ASP A 66 18.78 -29.24 -5.68
N LEU A 67 17.71 -28.57 -6.16
CA LEU A 67 17.27 -27.27 -5.69
C LEU A 67 16.55 -27.39 -4.34
N LYS A 68 17.03 -26.65 -3.35
CA LYS A 68 16.34 -26.50 -2.07
C LYS A 68 15.27 -25.42 -2.19
N VAL A 69 14.00 -25.80 -2.07
CA VAL A 69 12.86 -24.87 -2.10
C VAL A 69 12.35 -24.65 -0.68
N GLY A 70 12.31 -23.40 -0.25
CA GLY A 70 11.68 -22.98 0.99
C GLY A 70 10.36 -22.27 0.71
N MET A 71 9.27 -22.65 1.40
CA MET A 71 7.96 -22.04 1.21
C MET A 71 7.38 -21.53 2.51
N LEU A 72 6.94 -20.27 2.51
CA LEU A 72 6.09 -19.70 3.54
C LEU A 72 4.64 -19.71 3.05
N GLU A 73 3.79 -20.40 3.78
CA GLU A 73 2.35 -20.49 3.50
C GLU A 73 1.57 -19.37 4.17
N GLN A 74 0.40 -19.07 3.64
CA GLN A 74 -0.48 -18.06 4.21
C GLN A 74 -0.92 -18.42 5.63
N SER A 75 -1.18 -19.71 5.90
CA SER A 75 -1.60 -20.24 7.21
C SER A 75 -0.73 -21.43 7.60
N PRO A 76 0.42 -21.19 8.24
CA PRO A 76 1.29 -22.27 8.69
C PRO A 76 0.63 -23.06 9.82
N VAL A 77 0.80 -24.38 9.80
CA VAL A 77 0.29 -25.29 10.82
C VAL A 77 1.46 -25.83 11.64
N PHE A 78 1.39 -25.68 12.96
CA PHE A 78 2.37 -26.18 13.92
C PHE A 78 1.70 -27.10 14.95
N ASP A 79 2.50 -27.94 15.58
CA ASP A 79 2.04 -28.69 16.76
C ASP A 79 1.87 -27.69 17.93
N PRO A 80 0.69 -27.60 18.55
CA PRO A 80 0.43 -26.68 19.65
C PRO A 80 1.35 -26.84 20.86
N ASP A 81 1.85 -28.08 21.09
CA ASP A 81 2.68 -28.41 22.25
C ASP A 81 4.18 -28.20 22.03
N GLU A 82 4.59 -27.97 20.79
CA GLU A 82 5.98 -27.71 20.41
C GLU A 82 6.45 -26.32 20.88
N SER A 83 7.72 -26.22 21.32
CA SER A 83 8.29 -24.89 21.63
C SER A 83 8.68 -24.13 20.36
N VAL A 84 8.73 -22.80 20.45
CA VAL A 84 9.19 -21.93 19.33
C VAL A 84 10.55 -22.37 18.79
N LEU A 85 11.46 -22.75 19.69
CA LEU A 85 12.79 -23.18 19.30
C LEU A 85 12.77 -24.52 18.56
N ASP A 86 11.99 -25.49 19.06
CA ASP A 86 11.86 -26.81 18.44
C ASP A 86 11.19 -26.71 17.07
N ALA A 87 10.18 -25.87 16.92
CA ALA A 87 9.52 -25.57 15.65
C ALA A 87 10.49 -25.04 14.56
N CYS A 88 11.60 -24.40 14.98
CA CYS A 88 12.63 -23.91 14.05
C CYS A 88 13.70 -24.97 13.69
N PHE A 89 13.88 -26.03 14.48
CA PHE A 89 15.05 -26.93 14.35
C PHE A 89 14.75 -28.41 14.12
N ASN A 90 13.48 -28.85 14.13
CA ASN A 90 13.13 -30.30 14.04
C ASN A 90 14.03 -31.19 14.92
N HIS A 91 14.30 -30.76 16.16
CA HIS A 91 15.10 -31.47 17.18
C HIS A 91 16.61 -31.71 16.89
N HIS A 92 17.18 -31.19 15.81
CA HIS A 92 18.59 -31.42 15.45
C HIS A 92 19.33 -30.11 15.15
N GLY A 93 19.56 -29.24 16.14
CA GLY A 93 20.27 -27.97 15.99
C GLY A 93 21.77 -28.07 16.34
N GLU A 94 22.65 -27.73 15.42
CA GLU A 94 24.03 -27.35 15.71
C GLU A 94 24.04 -25.99 16.42
N ASP A 95 24.92 -25.74 17.38
CA ASP A 95 24.97 -24.50 18.18
C ASP A 95 25.00 -23.20 17.34
N GLU A 96 25.63 -23.25 16.18
CA GLU A 96 25.73 -22.11 15.25
C GLU A 96 24.35 -21.76 14.63
N LYS A 97 23.54 -22.77 14.29
CA LYS A 97 22.18 -22.58 13.77
C LYS A 97 21.26 -22.02 14.85
N VAL A 98 21.43 -22.44 16.10
CA VAL A 98 20.68 -21.92 17.25
C VAL A 98 20.97 -20.42 17.46
N LEU A 99 22.23 -19.99 17.33
CA LEU A 99 22.58 -18.58 17.45
C LEU A 99 21.92 -17.74 16.35
N LYS A 100 21.98 -18.21 15.10
CA LYS A 100 21.35 -17.57 13.95
C LYS A 100 19.83 -17.49 14.08
N ALA A 101 19.19 -18.54 14.58
CA ALA A 101 17.76 -18.53 14.87
C ALA A 101 17.39 -17.51 15.93
N LYS A 102 18.13 -17.44 17.02
CA LYS A 102 17.92 -16.43 18.06
C LYS A 102 18.02 -15.01 17.48
N GLN A 103 18.97 -14.77 16.59
CA GLN A 103 19.10 -13.46 15.93
C GLN A 103 17.87 -13.15 15.05
N VAL A 104 17.45 -14.07 14.17
CA VAL A 104 16.29 -13.87 13.30
C VAL A 104 15.01 -13.73 14.10
N LEU A 105 14.77 -14.58 15.11
CA LEU A 105 13.59 -14.51 15.98
C LEU A 105 13.54 -13.20 16.79
N THR A 106 14.71 -12.72 17.26
CA THR A 106 14.80 -11.42 17.95
C THR A 106 14.42 -10.27 17.02
N GLN A 107 14.88 -10.28 15.76
CA GLN A 107 14.48 -9.28 14.74
C GLN A 107 12.98 -9.33 14.45
N LEU A 108 12.40 -10.52 14.48
CA LEU A 108 10.95 -10.73 14.34
C LEU A 108 10.18 -10.53 15.66
N LYS A 109 10.83 -9.97 16.68
CA LYS A 109 10.26 -9.63 18.00
C LYS A 109 9.60 -10.82 18.71
N ILE A 110 10.13 -12.03 18.52
CA ILE A 110 9.79 -13.23 19.30
C ILE A 110 10.82 -13.32 20.43
N ARG A 111 10.39 -13.01 21.67
CA ARG A 111 11.31 -12.90 22.83
C ARG A 111 11.43 -14.21 23.61
N ASP A 112 10.33 -14.89 23.82
CA ASP A 112 10.31 -16.15 24.57
C ASP A 112 10.40 -17.34 23.61
N LEU A 113 11.58 -17.94 23.54
CA LEU A 113 11.87 -19.08 22.66
C LEU A 113 11.38 -20.42 23.24
N LYS A 114 10.99 -20.45 24.53
CA LYS A 114 10.46 -21.64 25.21
C LYS A 114 8.94 -21.67 25.23
N GLN A 115 8.28 -20.59 24.81
CA GLN A 115 6.83 -20.52 24.73
C GLN A 115 6.29 -21.57 23.73
N ARG A 116 5.14 -22.16 24.05
CA ARG A 116 4.52 -23.17 23.18
C ARG A 116 3.85 -22.49 21.98
N MET A 117 3.87 -23.17 20.83
CA MET A 117 3.25 -22.66 19.61
C MET A 117 1.75 -22.41 19.77
N GLY A 118 1.03 -23.22 20.57
CA GLY A 118 -0.39 -23.03 20.86
C GLY A 118 -0.74 -21.78 21.66
N GLU A 119 0.22 -21.18 22.38
CA GLU A 119 0.04 -19.95 23.16
C GLU A 119 0.28 -18.69 22.33
N LEU A 120 0.84 -18.85 21.14
CA LEU A 120 1.15 -17.73 20.24
C LEU A 120 -0.09 -17.28 19.47
N SER A 121 -0.22 -15.97 19.27
CA SER A 121 -1.20 -15.44 18.32
C SER A 121 -0.89 -15.88 16.89
N GLY A 122 -1.89 -15.94 16.01
CA GLY A 122 -1.69 -16.31 14.60
C GLY A 122 -0.61 -15.48 13.89
N GLY A 123 -0.52 -14.19 14.21
CA GLY A 123 0.55 -13.33 13.68
C GLY A 123 1.95 -13.70 14.22
N GLN A 124 2.05 -14.15 15.48
CA GLN A 124 3.32 -14.64 16.03
C GLN A 124 3.71 -15.99 15.40
N GLN A 125 2.76 -16.90 15.23
CA GLN A 125 3.00 -18.18 14.55
C GLN A 125 3.51 -17.96 13.12
N LYS A 126 2.94 -17.00 12.38
CA LYS A 126 3.39 -16.64 11.03
C LYS A 126 4.82 -16.08 11.03
N ARG A 127 5.20 -15.31 12.04
CA ARG A 127 6.58 -14.80 12.21
C ARG A 127 7.57 -15.95 12.50
N VAL A 128 7.18 -16.93 13.29
CA VAL A 128 8.00 -18.13 13.54
C VAL A 128 8.14 -18.95 12.25
N ALA A 129 7.07 -19.13 11.47
CA ALA A 129 7.13 -19.79 10.17
C ALA A 129 8.08 -19.08 9.19
N LEU A 130 8.01 -17.74 9.13
CA LEU A 130 8.94 -16.96 8.33
C LEU A 130 10.39 -17.17 8.78
N ALA A 131 10.66 -17.14 10.09
CA ALA A 131 11.99 -17.42 10.64
C ALA A 131 12.48 -18.80 10.22
N ASN A 132 11.63 -19.82 10.33
CA ASN A 132 11.96 -21.20 9.97
C ASN A 132 12.39 -21.30 8.49
N VAL A 133 11.59 -20.73 7.59
CA VAL A 133 11.90 -20.73 6.15
C VAL A 133 13.20 -19.99 5.84
N LEU A 134 13.47 -18.85 6.51
CA LEU A 134 14.72 -18.09 6.30
C LEU A 134 15.96 -18.81 6.83
N LEU A 135 15.81 -19.61 7.89
CA LEU A 135 16.89 -20.37 8.51
C LEU A 135 17.33 -21.59 7.68
N THR A 136 16.44 -22.14 6.86
CA THR A 136 16.78 -23.26 5.95
C THR A 136 17.69 -22.83 4.79
N GLU A 137 17.88 -21.53 4.57
CA GLU A 137 18.67 -20.94 3.48
C GLU A 137 18.39 -21.62 2.12
N PRO A 138 17.17 -21.59 1.64
CA PRO A 138 16.81 -22.24 0.38
C PRO A 138 17.41 -21.51 -0.82
N ASP A 139 17.64 -22.26 -1.91
CA ASP A 139 18.05 -21.71 -3.19
C ASP A 139 16.92 -20.91 -3.86
N LEU A 140 15.68 -21.41 -3.76
CA LEU A 140 14.47 -20.74 -4.21
C LEU A 140 13.54 -20.54 -3.01
N LEU A 141 13.23 -19.30 -2.72
CA LEU A 141 12.32 -18.89 -1.65
C LEU A 141 10.95 -18.51 -2.23
N ILE A 142 9.90 -19.17 -1.79
CA ILE A 142 8.51 -18.88 -2.16
C ILE A 142 7.79 -18.31 -0.95
N LEU A 143 7.29 -17.08 -1.03
CA LEU A 143 6.64 -16.39 0.08
C LEU A 143 5.21 -15.98 -0.28
N ASP A 144 4.23 -16.42 0.50
CA ASP A 144 2.83 -16.00 0.37
C ASP A 144 2.49 -14.97 1.45
N GLU A 145 2.32 -13.70 1.04
CA GLU A 145 2.00 -12.55 1.89
C GLU A 145 2.91 -12.44 3.13
N PRO A 146 4.25 -12.33 2.95
CA PRO A 146 5.19 -12.32 4.07
C PRO A 146 5.12 -11.06 4.93
N THR A 147 4.57 -9.97 4.42
CA THR A 147 4.46 -8.67 5.12
C THR A 147 3.24 -8.58 6.04
N ASN A 148 2.24 -9.46 5.87
CA ASN A 148 1.06 -9.48 6.71
C ASN A 148 1.42 -9.81 8.17
N HIS A 149 0.86 -9.06 9.12
CA HIS A 149 1.10 -9.16 10.57
C HIS A 149 2.50 -8.77 11.04
N LEU A 150 3.35 -8.26 10.14
CA LEU A 150 4.61 -7.63 10.50
C LEU A 150 4.38 -6.14 10.80
N ASP A 151 5.09 -5.62 11.81
CA ASP A 151 5.18 -4.18 11.97
C ASP A 151 6.26 -3.62 11.01
N LEU A 152 6.27 -2.31 10.92
CA LEU A 152 7.08 -1.59 9.95
C LEU A 152 8.58 -1.84 10.08
N GLU A 153 9.10 -1.94 11.31
CA GLU A 153 10.53 -2.22 11.55
C GLU A 153 10.90 -3.62 11.04
N MET A 154 9.99 -4.61 11.25
CA MET A 154 10.19 -5.96 10.74
C MET A 154 10.11 -6.01 9.21
N ILE A 155 9.19 -5.24 8.60
CA ILE A 155 9.09 -5.14 7.13
C ILE A 155 10.40 -4.56 6.56
N GLU A 156 10.92 -3.47 7.13
CA GLU A 156 12.17 -2.86 6.70
C GLU A 156 13.38 -3.79 6.85
N TRP A 157 13.42 -4.53 7.95
CA TRP A 157 14.45 -5.55 8.13
C TRP A 157 14.35 -6.65 7.07
N LEU A 158 13.14 -7.15 6.80
CA LEU A 158 12.91 -8.20 5.81
C LEU A 158 13.25 -7.71 4.39
N GLU A 159 12.88 -6.47 4.04
CA GLU A 159 13.31 -5.82 2.79
C GLU A 159 14.84 -5.85 2.65
N GLY A 160 15.54 -5.37 3.69
CA GLY A 160 17.00 -5.36 3.71
C GLY A 160 17.62 -6.76 3.62
N TYR A 161 16.99 -7.74 4.26
CA TYR A 161 17.43 -9.14 4.23
C TYR A 161 17.25 -9.78 2.84
N LEU A 162 16.11 -9.57 2.20
CA LEU A 162 15.80 -10.13 0.87
C LEU A 162 16.46 -9.35 -0.28
N ALA A 163 16.69 -8.05 -0.11
CA ALA A 163 17.36 -7.23 -1.10
C ALA A 163 18.87 -7.60 -1.23
N ARG A 164 19.49 -8.02 -0.12
CA ARG A 164 20.92 -8.39 -0.08
C ARG A 164 21.15 -9.80 -0.64
N GLY A 165 22.27 -9.97 -1.37
CA GLY A 165 22.71 -11.26 -1.90
C GLY A 165 21.97 -11.71 -3.16
N ASN A 166 22.42 -12.85 -3.71
CA ASN A 166 21.92 -13.43 -4.96
C ASN A 166 20.83 -14.48 -4.71
N ARG A 167 19.82 -14.16 -3.84
CA ARG A 167 18.73 -15.07 -3.53
C ARG A 167 17.69 -15.07 -4.64
N THR A 168 17.20 -16.25 -4.99
CA THR A 168 16.09 -16.39 -5.92
C THR A 168 14.78 -16.37 -5.13
N LEU A 169 13.85 -15.52 -5.52
CA LEU A 169 12.62 -15.27 -4.79
C LEU A 169 11.42 -15.28 -5.73
N LEU A 170 10.37 -16.01 -5.33
CA LEU A 170 9.01 -15.83 -5.84
C LEU A 170 8.12 -15.38 -4.68
N MET A 171 7.49 -14.22 -4.79
CA MET A 171 6.72 -13.65 -3.69
C MET A 171 5.35 -13.18 -4.17
N VAL A 172 4.32 -13.51 -3.40
CA VAL A 172 3.00 -12.89 -3.49
C VAL A 172 2.91 -11.85 -2.39
N THR A 173 2.65 -10.60 -2.72
CA THR A 173 2.37 -9.55 -1.73
C THR A 173 1.56 -8.43 -2.32
N HIS A 174 0.81 -7.76 -1.47
CA HIS A 174 0.06 -6.55 -1.79
C HIS A 174 0.80 -5.27 -1.34
N ASP A 175 1.93 -5.41 -0.65
CA ASP A 175 2.80 -4.29 -0.27
C ASP A 175 3.60 -3.79 -1.49
N ARG A 176 3.17 -2.64 -2.01
CA ARG A 176 3.75 -2.03 -3.23
C ARG A 176 5.15 -1.52 -3.03
N PHE A 177 5.44 -1.02 -1.82
CA PHE A 177 6.76 -0.52 -1.47
C PHE A 177 7.79 -1.65 -1.41
N PHE A 178 7.35 -2.78 -0.86
CA PHE A 178 8.14 -4.01 -0.81
C PHE A 178 8.42 -4.55 -2.22
N LEU A 179 7.40 -4.58 -3.09
CA LEU A 179 7.56 -4.97 -4.50
C LEU A 179 8.56 -4.08 -5.24
N ASP A 180 8.48 -2.76 -5.03
CA ASP A 180 9.35 -1.79 -5.71
C ASP A 180 10.82 -1.92 -5.30
N ARG A 181 11.09 -2.22 -4.02
CA ARG A 181 12.44 -2.32 -3.47
C ARG A 181 13.10 -3.68 -3.66
N VAL A 182 12.34 -4.75 -3.62
CA VAL A 182 12.88 -6.11 -3.60
C VAL A 182 12.79 -6.77 -4.96
N CYS A 183 11.69 -6.59 -5.71
CA CYS A 183 11.45 -7.33 -6.95
C CYS A 183 12.06 -6.63 -8.17
N SER A 184 12.68 -7.44 -9.04
CA SER A 184 13.21 -7.01 -10.33
C SER A 184 12.33 -7.45 -11.52
N VAL A 185 11.41 -8.37 -11.27
CA VAL A 185 10.45 -8.89 -12.24
C VAL A 185 9.08 -8.97 -11.58
N ILE A 186 8.05 -8.54 -12.28
CA ILE A 186 6.66 -8.66 -11.82
C ILE A 186 5.91 -9.56 -12.80
N LEU A 187 5.26 -10.57 -12.25
CA LEU A 187 4.29 -11.42 -12.95
C LEU A 187 2.88 -10.96 -12.56
N GLU A 188 2.07 -10.62 -13.53
CA GLU A 188 0.65 -10.30 -13.32
C GLU A 188 -0.22 -11.42 -13.85
N LEU A 189 -1.02 -12.03 -12.99
CA LEU A 189 -2.06 -12.98 -13.37
C LEU A 189 -3.37 -12.21 -13.55
N ASP A 190 -3.77 -11.98 -14.77
CA ASP A 190 -4.98 -11.23 -15.14
C ASP A 190 -5.66 -11.92 -16.33
N ASP A 191 -7.00 -12.02 -16.31
CA ASP A 191 -7.80 -12.64 -17.36
C ASP A 191 -7.32 -14.08 -17.70
N GLN A 192 -7.06 -14.90 -16.66
CA GLN A 192 -6.59 -16.30 -16.77
C GLN A 192 -5.21 -16.46 -17.45
N THR A 193 -4.51 -15.37 -17.73
CA THR A 193 -3.23 -15.32 -18.43
C THR A 193 -2.16 -14.67 -17.56
N ILE A 194 -0.88 -14.98 -17.80
CA ILE A 194 0.24 -14.37 -17.08
C ILE A 194 0.97 -13.36 -17.99
N TYR A 195 1.24 -12.18 -17.44
CA TYR A 195 2.01 -11.13 -18.09
C TYR A 195 3.28 -10.88 -17.29
N THR A 196 4.41 -10.78 -18.00
CA THR A 196 5.72 -10.59 -17.38
C THR A 196 6.23 -9.17 -17.62
N TYR A 197 6.56 -8.45 -16.56
CA TYR A 197 7.16 -7.12 -16.60
C TYR A 197 8.55 -7.16 -15.97
N ARG A 198 9.56 -6.79 -16.73
CA ARG A 198 10.96 -6.74 -16.25
C ARG A 198 11.26 -5.33 -15.79
N GLY A 199 11.18 -5.11 -14.50
CA GLY A 199 11.34 -3.82 -13.86
C GLY A 199 10.71 -3.79 -12.47
N ASN A 200 10.73 -2.62 -11.83
CA ASN A 200 10.13 -2.38 -10.53
C ASN A 200 8.61 -2.16 -10.62
N TYR A 201 7.97 -1.89 -9.48
CA TYR A 201 6.53 -1.70 -9.42
C TYR A 201 6.05 -0.45 -10.21
N ALA A 202 6.83 0.64 -10.20
CA ALA A 202 6.50 1.84 -10.97
C ALA A 202 6.47 1.56 -12.49
N TYR A 203 7.48 0.83 -13.01
CA TYR A 203 7.52 0.39 -14.41
C TYR A 203 6.34 -0.53 -14.77
N TYR A 204 5.97 -1.44 -13.85
CA TYR A 204 4.80 -2.28 -14.02
C TYR A 204 3.51 -1.46 -14.19
N LEU A 205 3.29 -0.43 -13.34
CA LEU A 205 2.10 0.42 -13.43
C LEU A 205 2.00 1.12 -14.79
N GLU A 206 3.10 1.69 -15.26
CA GLU A 206 3.17 2.36 -16.56
C GLU A 206 2.81 1.39 -17.70
N LYS A 207 3.48 0.24 -17.76
CA LYS A 207 3.27 -0.76 -18.81
C LYS A 207 1.90 -1.43 -18.75
N ARG A 208 1.37 -1.62 -17.56
CA ARG A 208 0.01 -2.10 -17.37
C ARG A 208 -1.01 -1.10 -17.92
N GLN A 209 -0.82 0.19 -17.64
CA GLN A 209 -1.70 1.24 -18.16
C GLN A 209 -1.66 1.30 -19.69
N GLU A 210 -0.48 1.27 -20.29
CA GLU A 210 -0.31 1.21 -21.74
C GLU A 210 -1.05 -0.01 -22.34
N ARG A 211 -0.93 -1.19 -21.71
CA ARG A 211 -1.64 -2.41 -22.15
C ARG A 211 -3.15 -2.24 -22.12
N ILE A 212 -3.67 -1.66 -21.02
CA ILE A 212 -5.11 -1.41 -20.87
C ILE A 212 -5.61 -0.43 -21.93
N ASP A 213 -4.88 0.65 -22.17
CA ASP A 213 -5.27 1.69 -23.12
C ASP A 213 -5.20 1.18 -24.58
N ASN A 214 -4.18 0.37 -24.91
CA ASN A 214 -4.08 -0.30 -26.19
C ASN A 214 -5.26 -1.26 -26.42
N ARG A 215 -5.63 -2.07 -25.41
CA ARG A 215 -6.78 -2.99 -25.51
C ARG A 215 -8.11 -2.22 -25.63
N ARG A 216 -8.26 -1.09 -24.93
CA ARG A 216 -9.43 -0.20 -25.09
C ARG A 216 -9.53 0.36 -26.52
N ALA A 217 -8.42 0.83 -27.06
CA ALA A 217 -8.37 1.34 -28.42
C ALA A 217 -8.67 0.25 -29.47
N GLU A 218 -8.22 -0.99 -29.23
CA GLU A 218 -8.51 -2.15 -30.07
C GLU A 218 -10.01 -2.50 -30.04
N VAL A 219 -10.61 -2.62 -28.86
CA VAL A 219 -12.04 -2.91 -28.69
C VAL A 219 -12.89 -1.77 -29.26
N ALA A 220 -12.49 -0.50 -29.09
CA ALA A 220 -13.20 0.64 -29.70
C ALA A 220 -13.18 0.58 -31.24
N ARG A 221 -12.02 0.25 -31.82
CA ARG A 221 -11.90 0.01 -33.27
C ARG A 221 -12.76 -1.16 -33.72
N ALA A 222 -12.72 -2.29 -33.01
CA ALA A 222 -13.53 -3.46 -33.28
C ALA A 222 -15.03 -3.15 -33.22
N ASN A 223 -15.48 -2.37 -32.21
CA ASN A 223 -16.87 -1.94 -32.07
C ASN A 223 -17.34 -1.07 -33.26
N ASN A 224 -16.51 -0.14 -33.72
CA ASN A 224 -16.85 0.68 -34.87
C ASN A 224 -16.97 -0.18 -36.16
N LEU A 225 -16.02 -1.09 -36.39
CA LEU A 225 -16.06 -2.01 -37.50
C LEU A 225 -17.27 -2.97 -37.40
N TYR A 226 -17.56 -3.49 -36.21
CA TYR A 226 -18.70 -4.37 -35.95
C TYR A 226 -20.03 -3.71 -36.31
N ARG A 227 -20.22 -2.42 -36.00
CA ARG A 227 -21.44 -1.67 -36.38
C ARG A 227 -21.60 -1.65 -37.90
N THR A 228 -20.53 -1.40 -38.65
CA THR A 228 -20.55 -1.39 -40.12
C THR A 228 -20.84 -2.79 -40.70
N GLU A 229 -20.17 -3.82 -40.18
CA GLU A 229 -20.35 -5.20 -40.64
C GLU A 229 -21.72 -5.76 -40.20
N LEU A 230 -22.28 -5.33 -39.09
CA LEU A 230 -23.63 -5.69 -38.66
C LEU A 230 -24.71 -5.17 -39.63
N GLU A 231 -24.54 -3.94 -40.12
CA GLU A 231 -25.44 -3.41 -41.16
C GLU A 231 -25.36 -4.24 -42.43
N TRP A 232 -24.13 -4.65 -42.85
CA TRP A 232 -23.96 -5.53 -43.97
C TRP A 232 -24.58 -6.93 -43.73
N MET A 233 -24.43 -7.50 -42.55
CA MET A 233 -25.04 -8.77 -42.15
C MET A 233 -26.59 -8.71 -42.16
N ARG A 234 -27.20 -7.58 -41.82
CA ARG A 234 -28.65 -7.38 -41.83
C ARG A 234 -29.21 -7.20 -43.25
N ARG A 235 -28.41 -6.79 -44.23
CA ARG A 235 -28.87 -6.67 -45.63
C ARG A 235 -29.05 -8.05 -46.22
N MET A 236 -30.20 -8.26 -46.89
CA MET A 236 -30.45 -9.50 -47.66
C MET A 236 -29.52 -9.57 -48.87
N PRO A 237 -29.01 -10.77 -49.24
CA PRO A 237 -28.26 -10.94 -50.48
C PRO A 237 -29.16 -10.61 -51.69
N GLN A 238 -28.59 -9.87 -52.66
CA GLN A 238 -29.31 -9.60 -53.92
C GLN A 238 -29.41 -10.88 -54.73
N ALA A 239 -30.61 -11.19 -55.26
CA ALA A 239 -31.03 -12.26 -56.15
C ALA A 239 -30.00 -13.38 -56.44
N ARG A 240 -30.20 -14.58 -55.89
CA ARG A 240 -29.39 -15.82 -56.10
C ARG A 240 -27.94 -15.76 -55.61
N GLY A 241 -27.51 -14.69 -54.89
CA GLY A 241 -26.18 -14.59 -54.32
C GLY A 241 -26.14 -15.12 -52.87
N HIS A 242 -25.07 -15.83 -52.50
CA HIS A 242 -24.77 -16.16 -51.10
C HIS A 242 -23.82 -15.12 -50.52
N LYS A 243 -23.93 -14.83 -49.25
CA LYS A 243 -22.93 -14.02 -48.56
C LYS A 243 -21.59 -14.75 -48.54
N ALA A 244 -20.50 -14.01 -48.68
CA ALA A 244 -19.16 -14.61 -48.69
C ALA A 244 -18.88 -15.23 -47.28
N ARG A 245 -18.74 -16.54 -47.23
CA ARG A 245 -18.55 -17.32 -45.99
C ARG A 245 -17.38 -16.81 -45.13
N TYR A 246 -16.27 -16.43 -45.79
CA TYR A 246 -15.12 -15.84 -45.12
C TYR A 246 -15.48 -14.54 -44.35
N ARG A 247 -16.34 -13.69 -44.91
CA ARG A 247 -16.75 -12.44 -44.27
C ARG A 247 -17.75 -12.69 -43.14
N GLU A 248 -18.55 -13.74 -43.22
CA GLU A 248 -19.41 -14.18 -42.11
C GLU A 248 -18.57 -14.72 -40.96
N GLU A 249 -17.57 -15.54 -41.22
CA GLU A 249 -16.63 -16.04 -40.19
C GLU A 249 -15.85 -14.89 -39.54
N ALA A 250 -15.33 -13.95 -40.34
CA ALA A 250 -14.66 -12.74 -39.82
C ALA A 250 -15.59 -11.87 -38.99
N PHE A 251 -16.89 -11.77 -39.33
CA PHE A 251 -17.87 -11.05 -38.53
C PHE A 251 -18.06 -11.69 -37.16
N TYR A 252 -18.15 -13.00 -37.03
CA TYR A 252 -18.28 -13.67 -35.72
C TYR A 252 -17.03 -13.54 -34.88
N GLU A 253 -15.83 -13.55 -35.46
CA GLU A 253 -14.60 -13.27 -34.73
C GLU A 253 -14.55 -11.80 -34.23
N LEU A 254 -14.95 -10.87 -35.12
CA LEU A 254 -15.05 -9.45 -34.75
C LEU A 254 -16.10 -9.22 -33.66
N GLU A 255 -17.22 -9.93 -33.69
CA GLU A 255 -18.27 -9.89 -32.69
C GLU A 255 -17.75 -10.31 -31.30
N LYS A 256 -16.93 -11.36 -31.24
CA LYS A 256 -16.30 -11.81 -29.97
C LYS A 256 -15.43 -10.72 -29.39
N VAL A 257 -14.62 -10.03 -30.19
CA VAL A 257 -13.76 -8.94 -29.73
C VAL A 257 -14.59 -7.71 -29.34
N ALA A 258 -15.55 -7.32 -30.19
CA ALA A 258 -16.40 -6.15 -29.94
C ALA A 258 -17.30 -6.29 -28.71
N LYS A 259 -17.76 -7.50 -28.41
CA LYS A 259 -18.58 -7.80 -27.21
C LYS A 259 -17.77 -8.00 -25.93
N GLN A 260 -16.43 -7.98 -26.00
CA GLN A 260 -15.63 -7.96 -24.79
C GLN A 260 -15.97 -6.70 -23.99
N ARG A 261 -16.66 -6.87 -22.87
CA ARG A 261 -16.91 -5.80 -21.92
C ARG A 261 -15.58 -5.51 -21.21
N LEU A 262 -14.89 -4.48 -21.66
CA LEU A 262 -13.88 -3.86 -20.82
C LEU A 262 -14.63 -3.26 -19.64
N GLU A 263 -14.30 -3.68 -18.44
CA GLU A 263 -14.84 -3.06 -17.21
C GLU A 263 -14.44 -1.58 -17.22
N GLU A 264 -15.35 -0.74 -17.70
CA GLU A 264 -15.13 0.71 -17.69
C GLU A 264 -15.27 1.21 -16.25
N ARG A 265 -14.16 1.58 -15.65
CA ARG A 265 -14.13 2.41 -14.45
C ARG A 265 -14.59 3.83 -14.79
N GLN A 266 -15.86 4.04 -15.11
CA GLN A 266 -16.39 5.38 -15.41
C GLN A 266 -17.06 6.06 -14.21
N LEU A 267 -17.23 5.39 -13.09
CA LEU A 267 -17.81 5.98 -11.91
C LEU A 267 -16.69 6.61 -11.04
N ARG A 268 -16.35 7.86 -11.30
CA ARG A 268 -15.70 8.67 -10.26
C ARG A 268 -16.75 8.95 -9.20
N LEU A 269 -16.60 8.35 -8.05
CA LEU A 269 -17.41 8.63 -6.87
C LEU A 269 -17.00 10.01 -6.33
N LYS A 270 -17.57 11.08 -6.88
CA LYS A 270 -17.49 12.38 -6.20
C LYS A 270 -18.51 12.34 -5.09
N ALA A 271 -18.06 12.05 -3.88
CA ALA A 271 -18.87 12.19 -2.70
C ALA A 271 -19.21 13.67 -2.48
N SER A 272 -20.42 13.97 -2.07
CA SER A 272 -20.86 15.35 -1.85
C SER A 272 -20.60 15.79 -0.43
N ASN A 273 -20.68 17.11 -0.24
CA ASN A 273 -20.61 17.76 1.06
C ASN A 273 -21.67 17.19 2.02
N VAL A 274 -21.27 16.22 2.84
CA VAL A 274 -22.03 15.83 4.00
C VAL A 274 -21.84 16.92 5.05
N TYR A 275 -22.96 17.44 5.59
CA TYR A 275 -22.89 18.44 6.64
C TYR A 275 -22.20 17.83 7.88
N ILE A 276 -21.05 18.37 8.24
CA ILE A 276 -20.34 18.02 9.46
C ILE A 276 -20.26 19.28 10.34
N CYS A 277 -20.72 19.18 11.58
CA CYS A 277 -20.61 20.26 12.57
C CYS A 277 -19.13 20.70 12.78
N SER A 278 -18.96 21.88 13.41
CA SER A 278 -17.62 22.39 13.75
C SER A 278 -16.87 21.51 14.78
N LYS A 279 -17.60 20.89 15.70
CA LYS A 279 -17.04 19.88 16.62
C LYS A 279 -17.19 18.50 16.02
N ILE A 280 -16.08 17.84 15.79
CA ILE A 280 -15.99 16.46 15.29
C ILE A 280 -15.82 15.50 16.46
N PHE A 281 -14.63 15.46 17.04
CA PHE A 281 -14.42 14.92 18.37
C PHE A 281 -13.26 15.64 19.05
N GLU A 282 -13.30 15.63 20.36
CA GLU A 282 -12.29 16.23 21.23
C GLU A 282 -11.91 15.21 22.31
N CYS A 283 -10.65 14.83 22.33
CA CYS A 283 -10.06 14.02 23.41
C CYS A 283 -9.51 14.97 24.47
N GLN A 284 -10.09 14.96 25.67
CA GLN A 284 -9.68 15.86 26.77
C GLN A 284 -8.93 15.06 27.82
N TYR A 285 -7.59 15.12 27.80
CA TYR A 285 -6.67 14.52 28.77
C TYR A 285 -6.98 13.05 29.06
N ILE A 286 -7.23 12.27 28.00
CA ILE A 286 -7.59 10.87 28.14
C ILE A 286 -6.37 10.03 28.53
N SER A 287 -6.59 9.13 29.47
CA SER A 287 -5.59 8.17 29.92
C SER A 287 -6.18 6.76 29.90
N LYS A 288 -5.35 5.77 29.54
CA LYS A 288 -5.72 4.35 29.53
C LYS A 288 -4.54 3.47 29.86
N LYS A 289 -4.76 2.54 30.80
CA LYS A 289 -3.78 1.56 31.23
C LYS A 289 -4.42 0.17 31.25
N PHE A 290 -3.67 -0.84 30.87
CA PHE A 290 -4.01 -2.25 31.05
C PHE A 290 -2.90 -2.91 31.85
N GLU A 291 -3.22 -3.35 33.07
CA GLU A 291 -2.25 -3.91 34.00
C GLU A 291 -1.00 -3.02 34.13
N ASP A 292 0.14 -3.46 33.63
CA ASP A 292 1.41 -2.71 33.64
C ASP A 292 1.68 -1.91 32.35
N THR A 293 0.82 -2.05 31.33
CA THR A 293 1.02 -1.37 30.03
C THR A 293 0.23 -0.07 29.95
N VAL A 294 0.92 1.06 29.87
CA VAL A 294 0.32 2.37 29.64
C VAL A 294 0.11 2.55 28.15
N ILE A 295 -1.16 2.70 27.73
CA ILE A 295 -1.55 2.92 26.32
C ILE A 295 -1.59 4.41 26.00
N LEU A 296 -2.21 5.20 26.87
CA LEU A 296 -2.36 6.65 26.75
C LEU A 296 -2.09 7.30 28.09
N LYS A 297 -1.47 8.47 28.06
CA LYS A 297 -1.24 9.30 29.24
C LYS A 297 -1.53 10.76 28.90
N ASP A 298 -2.51 11.35 29.60
CA ASP A 298 -2.90 12.76 29.49
C ASP A 298 -3.03 13.27 28.04
N PHE A 299 -3.55 12.42 27.14
CA PHE A 299 -3.61 12.73 25.72
C PHE A 299 -4.73 13.73 25.44
N TYR A 300 -4.36 14.86 24.83
CA TYR A 300 -5.27 15.90 24.36
C TYR A 300 -5.18 16.01 22.84
N TYR A 301 -6.34 15.95 22.17
CA TYR A 301 -6.42 16.15 20.73
C TYR A 301 -7.78 16.68 20.32
N ASN A 302 -7.79 17.66 19.41
CA ASN A 302 -9.01 18.21 18.82
C ASN A 302 -9.00 17.96 17.31
N PHE A 303 -9.89 17.10 16.84
CA PHE A 303 -9.96 16.68 15.46
C PHE A 303 -10.61 17.74 14.58
N SER A 304 -9.93 18.09 13.48
CA SER A 304 -10.38 19.13 12.55
C SER A 304 -11.35 18.58 11.51
N ARG A 305 -12.10 19.45 10.84
CA ARG A 305 -12.98 19.06 9.74
C ARG A 305 -12.15 18.62 8.54
N PHE A 306 -12.62 17.54 7.90
CA PHE A 306 -12.01 16.97 6.69
C PHE A 306 -10.58 16.46 6.89
N GLU A 307 -10.15 16.37 8.12
CA GLU A 307 -8.82 15.86 8.48
C GLU A 307 -8.72 14.37 8.14
N LYS A 308 -7.61 14.00 7.52
CA LYS A 308 -7.27 12.61 7.18
C LYS A 308 -6.04 12.21 7.97
N MET A 309 -6.29 11.58 9.10
CA MET A 309 -5.26 11.20 10.06
C MET A 309 -4.81 9.76 9.86
N GLY A 310 -3.50 9.56 9.86
CA GLY A 310 -2.89 8.23 9.93
C GLY A 310 -2.41 7.91 11.34
N ILE A 311 -2.61 6.68 11.78
CA ILE A 311 -2.08 6.18 13.05
C ILE A 311 -1.00 5.15 12.72
N VAL A 312 0.23 5.41 13.17
CA VAL A 312 1.38 4.54 12.97
C VAL A 312 2.05 4.18 14.29
N GLY A 313 2.74 3.05 14.32
CA GLY A 313 3.46 2.57 15.51
C GLY A 313 3.60 1.05 15.50
N ASN A 314 4.45 0.53 16.38
CA ASN A 314 4.70 -0.90 16.51
C ASN A 314 3.46 -1.67 16.94
N ASN A 315 3.45 -3.00 16.72
CA ASN A 315 2.36 -3.83 17.20
C ASN A 315 2.33 -3.84 18.75
N GLY A 316 1.11 -3.78 19.32
CA GLY A 316 0.91 -3.76 20.76
C GLY A 316 1.07 -2.37 21.41
N THR A 317 1.30 -1.28 20.67
CA THR A 317 1.38 0.08 21.23
C THR A 317 0.03 0.72 21.55
N GLY A 318 -1.09 0.03 21.27
CA GLY A 318 -2.43 0.48 21.63
C GLY A 318 -3.21 1.18 20.53
N LYS A 319 -2.79 1.10 19.25
CA LYS A 319 -3.47 1.72 18.10
C LYS A 319 -4.95 1.33 18.00
N SER A 320 -5.25 0.03 17.93
CA SER A 320 -6.64 -0.46 17.85
C SER A 320 -7.42 -0.20 19.14
N THR A 321 -6.74 -0.17 20.29
CA THR A 321 -7.38 0.21 21.57
C THR A 321 -7.82 1.68 21.54
N PHE A 322 -7.00 2.57 21.03
CA PHE A 322 -7.34 3.98 20.84
C PHE A 322 -8.56 4.15 19.93
N VAL A 323 -8.58 3.44 18.80
CA VAL A 323 -9.74 3.41 17.90
C VAL A 323 -11.00 2.90 18.63
N LYS A 324 -10.91 1.79 19.37
CA LYS A 324 -12.04 1.24 20.15
C LYS A 324 -12.53 2.22 21.22
N MET A 325 -11.65 3.03 21.84
CA MET A 325 -12.05 4.09 22.78
C MET A 325 -12.78 5.23 22.07
N LEU A 326 -12.32 5.68 20.89
CA LEU A 326 -13.04 6.69 20.09
C LEU A 326 -14.45 6.24 19.71
N LEU A 327 -14.62 4.95 19.43
CA LEU A 327 -15.93 4.35 19.10
C LEU A 327 -16.78 4.05 20.33
N GLY A 328 -16.29 4.35 21.55
CA GLY A 328 -17.00 4.07 22.80
C GLY A 328 -17.12 2.58 23.17
N GLN A 329 -16.36 1.70 22.49
CA GLN A 329 -16.33 0.26 22.79
C GLN A 329 -15.48 -0.09 24.01
N VAL A 330 -14.49 0.73 24.30
CA VAL A 330 -13.61 0.59 25.48
C VAL A 330 -13.68 1.90 26.27
N PRO A 331 -14.01 1.87 27.57
CA PRO A 331 -14.03 3.08 28.39
C PRO A 331 -12.61 3.61 28.64
N VAL A 332 -12.48 4.93 28.71
CA VAL A 332 -11.26 5.60 29.19
C VAL A 332 -11.17 5.48 30.71
N ASP A 333 -9.96 5.48 31.27
CA ASP A 333 -9.78 5.41 32.73
C ASP A 333 -9.82 6.81 33.36
N ASP A 334 -9.32 7.82 32.64
CA ASP A 334 -9.39 9.23 33.04
C ASP A 334 -9.60 10.12 31.81
N GLY A 335 -10.09 11.35 32.02
CA GLY A 335 -10.47 12.26 30.95
C GLY A 335 -11.82 11.93 30.30
N ARG A 336 -12.08 12.54 29.16
CA ARG A 336 -13.33 12.30 28.41
C ARG A 336 -13.12 12.50 26.91
N ILE A 337 -13.95 11.79 26.13
CA ILE A 337 -14.06 11.97 24.68
C ILE A 337 -15.42 12.63 24.41
N VAL A 338 -15.40 13.78 23.76
CA VAL A 338 -16.60 14.51 23.35
C VAL A 338 -16.78 14.34 21.84
N ILE A 339 -17.87 13.71 21.42
CA ILE A 339 -18.18 13.44 20.01
C ILE A 339 -19.28 14.39 19.58
N GLY A 340 -19.18 14.96 18.38
CA GLY A 340 -20.21 15.83 17.79
C GLY A 340 -21.48 15.04 17.45
N GLU A 341 -22.65 15.62 17.69
CA GLU A 341 -23.96 14.98 17.47
C GLU A 341 -24.21 14.53 16.02
N THR A 342 -23.56 15.17 15.05
CA THR A 342 -23.73 14.86 13.62
C THR A 342 -22.76 13.80 13.12
N VAL A 343 -21.85 13.32 13.95
CA VAL A 343 -20.83 12.34 13.55
C VAL A 343 -21.45 10.96 13.41
N LYS A 344 -21.31 10.38 12.21
CA LYS A 344 -21.70 9.01 11.90
C LYS A 344 -20.45 8.21 11.56
N PHE A 345 -20.03 7.34 12.49
CA PHE A 345 -18.87 6.49 12.27
C PHE A 345 -19.16 5.35 11.30
N GLY A 346 -18.24 5.15 10.35
CA GLY A 346 -18.12 3.89 9.62
C GLY A 346 -16.83 3.21 10.09
N TYR A 347 -16.95 2.08 10.76
CA TYR A 347 -15.78 1.37 11.28
C TYR A 347 -15.50 0.09 10.50
N PHE A 348 -14.30 0.03 9.94
CA PHE A 348 -13.76 -1.16 9.30
C PHE A 348 -12.73 -1.78 10.24
N SER A 349 -13.12 -2.84 10.96
CA SER A 349 -12.27 -3.48 11.96
C SER A 349 -11.31 -4.50 11.36
N GLN A 350 -10.21 -4.74 12.05
CA GLN A 350 -9.26 -5.78 11.70
C GLN A 350 -9.87 -7.19 11.81
N GLU A 351 -10.75 -7.42 12.78
CA GLU A 351 -11.40 -8.72 13.03
C GLU A 351 -12.42 -9.11 11.94
N GLY A 352 -12.90 -8.11 11.17
CA GLY A 352 -13.92 -8.31 10.14
C GLY A 352 -15.34 -8.42 10.68
N LEU A 353 -16.29 -8.74 9.80
CA LEU A 353 -17.69 -8.97 10.13
C LEU A 353 -18.03 -10.44 9.87
N GLN A 354 -18.77 -11.06 10.78
CA GLN A 354 -19.37 -12.38 10.54
C GLN A 354 -20.63 -12.20 9.70
N PHE A 355 -20.61 -12.74 8.51
CA PHE A 355 -21.76 -12.74 7.61
C PHE A 355 -22.58 -14.03 7.77
N ASN A 356 -23.88 -13.92 7.51
CA ASN A 356 -24.66 -15.11 7.28
C ASN A 356 -24.27 -15.73 5.92
N GLU A 357 -23.63 -16.88 5.96
CA GLU A 357 -23.06 -17.55 4.79
C GLU A 357 -24.11 -17.95 3.73
N GLN A 358 -25.37 -18.07 4.12
CA GLN A 358 -26.46 -18.46 3.23
C GLN A 358 -27.16 -17.25 2.55
N GLN A 359 -26.71 -16.03 2.81
CA GLN A 359 -27.20 -14.83 2.11
C GLN A 359 -26.43 -14.62 0.80
N LYS A 360 -27.10 -13.97 -0.17
CA LYS A 360 -26.43 -13.50 -1.38
C LYS A 360 -25.65 -12.21 -1.08
N VAL A 361 -24.58 -11.99 -1.82
CA VAL A 361 -23.73 -10.80 -1.70
C VAL A 361 -24.55 -9.51 -1.81
N ILE A 362 -25.44 -9.44 -2.79
CA ILE A 362 -26.29 -8.25 -2.99
C ILE A 362 -27.26 -8.03 -1.83
N ASP A 363 -27.83 -9.09 -1.26
CA ASP A 363 -28.80 -9.00 -0.17
C ASP A 363 -28.16 -8.47 1.11
N VAL A 364 -26.89 -8.80 1.38
CA VAL A 364 -26.11 -8.28 2.52
C VAL A 364 -26.00 -6.77 2.45
N VAL A 365 -25.75 -6.21 1.27
CA VAL A 365 -25.55 -4.77 1.07
C VAL A 365 -26.89 -4.03 1.04
N THR A 366 -27.92 -4.58 0.36
CA THR A 366 -29.25 -3.98 0.31
C THR A 366 -29.98 -4.00 1.65
N ALA A 367 -29.66 -4.96 2.54
CA ALA A 367 -30.19 -4.97 3.91
C ALA A 367 -29.79 -3.73 4.73
N ILE A 368 -28.71 -3.04 4.36
CA ILE A 368 -28.23 -1.80 5.02
C ILE A 368 -28.91 -0.58 4.41
N ALA A 369 -28.86 -0.45 3.09
CA ALA A 369 -29.54 0.60 2.34
C ALA A 369 -29.64 0.20 0.85
N ASP A 370 -30.66 0.71 0.16
CA ASP A 370 -30.81 0.48 -1.28
C ASP A 370 -29.82 1.32 -2.12
N TYR A 371 -29.40 2.47 -1.59
CA TYR A 371 -28.49 3.40 -2.25
C TYR A 371 -27.68 4.22 -1.24
N VAL A 372 -26.47 4.62 -1.68
CA VAL A 372 -25.63 5.62 -1.02
C VAL A 372 -25.88 6.97 -1.68
N ASP A 373 -26.06 8.01 -0.89
CA ASP A 373 -26.14 9.37 -1.40
C ASP A 373 -24.71 9.92 -1.58
N LEU A 374 -24.36 10.15 -2.84
CA LEU A 374 -23.10 10.79 -3.19
C LEU A 374 -23.19 12.31 -3.15
N GLY A 375 -24.37 12.87 -2.75
CA GLY A 375 -24.75 14.24 -2.81
C GLY A 375 -24.91 14.79 -4.23
N SER A 376 -25.14 16.11 -4.34
CA SER A 376 -25.53 16.72 -5.63
C SER A 376 -26.70 15.98 -6.34
N GLY A 377 -27.53 15.21 -5.60
CA GLY A 377 -28.64 14.43 -6.14
C GLY A 377 -28.26 13.12 -6.83
N LYS A 378 -26.98 12.73 -6.82
CA LYS A 378 -26.53 11.45 -7.37
C LYS A 378 -26.62 10.37 -6.30
N LYS A 379 -27.36 9.32 -6.60
CA LYS A 379 -27.49 8.13 -5.76
C LYS A 379 -26.81 6.95 -6.43
N LEU A 380 -26.05 6.18 -5.67
CA LEU A 380 -25.39 4.97 -6.12
C LEU A 380 -26.14 3.77 -5.53
N SER A 381 -26.65 2.88 -6.38
CA SER A 381 -27.32 1.68 -5.90
C SER A 381 -26.32 0.68 -5.30
N ALA A 382 -26.79 -0.21 -4.44
CA ALA A 382 -25.99 -1.29 -3.86
C ALA A 382 -25.25 -2.10 -4.93
N SER A 383 -25.93 -2.44 -6.04
CA SER A 383 -25.31 -3.15 -7.17
C SER A 383 -24.18 -2.34 -7.85
N GLN A 384 -24.37 -1.04 -8.02
CA GLN A 384 -23.35 -0.16 -8.60
C GLN A 384 -22.15 0.00 -7.66
N LEU A 385 -22.36 0.10 -6.34
CA LEU A 385 -21.27 0.13 -5.35
C LEU A 385 -20.46 -1.18 -5.39
N LEU A 386 -21.13 -2.32 -5.43
CA LEU A 386 -20.48 -3.62 -5.57
C LEU A 386 -19.68 -3.72 -6.88
N GLN A 387 -20.22 -3.23 -8.00
CA GLN A 387 -19.49 -3.16 -9.28
C GLN A 387 -18.26 -2.24 -9.21
N TYR A 388 -18.38 -1.11 -8.50
CA TYR A 388 -17.26 -0.21 -8.28
C TYR A 388 -16.11 -0.90 -7.54
N PHE A 389 -16.43 -1.76 -6.57
CA PHE A 389 -15.48 -2.60 -5.87
C PHE A 389 -15.24 -3.95 -6.56
N LEU A 390 -15.46 -4.03 -7.88
CA LEU A 390 -15.12 -5.17 -8.76
C LEU A 390 -15.86 -6.48 -8.45
N PHE A 391 -17.07 -6.42 -7.89
CA PHE A 391 -17.95 -7.57 -7.90
C PHE A 391 -18.70 -7.65 -9.22
N THR A 392 -18.46 -8.72 -9.98
CA THR A 392 -19.21 -8.94 -11.24
C THR A 392 -20.70 -9.16 -10.95
N PRO A 393 -21.59 -8.88 -11.91
CA PRO A 393 -23.03 -9.14 -11.73
C PRO A 393 -23.33 -10.58 -11.29
N GLU A 394 -22.57 -11.56 -11.78
CA GLU A 394 -22.73 -12.95 -11.38
C GLU A 394 -22.31 -13.18 -9.92
N GLN A 395 -21.20 -12.59 -9.49
CA GLN A 395 -20.73 -12.68 -8.11
C GLN A 395 -21.69 -12.02 -7.11
N GLN A 396 -22.40 -10.95 -7.51
CA GLN A 396 -23.37 -10.28 -6.65
C GLN A 396 -24.54 -11.19 -6.26
N TYR A 397 -24.91 -12.12 -7.13
CA TYR A 397 -25.99 -13.10 -6.87
C TYR A 397 -25.49 -14.42 -6.28
N ASN A 398 -24.18 -14.58 -6.11
CA ASN A 398 -23.61 -15.74 -5.40
C ASN A 398 -23.83 -15.63 -3.89
N TYR A 399 -23.77 -16.78 -3.21
CA TYR A 399 -23.81 -16.85 -1.76
C TYR A 399 -22.48 -16.45 -1.14
N VAL A 400 -22.52 -15.87 0.06
CA VAL A 400 -21.33 -15.39 0.79
C VAL A 400 -20.34 -16.51 1.08
N TYR A 401 -20.79 -17.74 1.34
CA TYR A 401 -19.89 -18.88 1.60
C TYR A 401 -18.96 -19.21 0.42
N LYS A 402 -19.33 -18.82 -0.80
CA LYS A 402 -18.49 -19.02 -2.02
C LYS A 402 -17.39 -17.99 -2.20
N LEU A 403 -17.42 -16.93 -1.42
CA LEU A 403 -16.43 -15.86 -1.51
C LEU A 403 -15.10 -16.28 -0.86
N SER A 404 -13.99 -15.91 -1.50
CA SER A 404 -12.66 -15.97 -0.90
C SER A 404 -12.54 -15.01 0.29
N GLY A 405 -11.53 -15.20 1.14
CA GLY A 405 -11.27 -14.31 2.28
C GLY A 405 -11.15 -12.84 1.89
N GLY A 406 -10.39 -12.55 0.84
CA GLY A 406 -10.25 -11.18 0.33
C GLY A 406 -11.54 -10.61 -0.27
N GLU A 407 -12.39 -11.43 -0.92
CA GLU A 407 -13.70 -10.99 -1.40
C GLU A 407 -14.67 -10.73 -0.23
N ARG A 408 -14.63 -11.55 0.83
CA ARG A 408 -15.40 -11.28 2.07
C ARG A 408 -14.96 -9.96 2.72
N ARG A 409 -13.66 -9.69 2.75
CA ARG A 409 -13.09 -8.44 3.26
C ARG A 409 -13.57 -7.23 2.44
N LYS A 410 -13.56 -7.37 1.12
CA LYS A 410 -14.09 -6.37 0.18
C LYS A 410 -15.59 -6.14 0.37
N LEU A 411 -16.37 -7.20 0.57
CA LEU A 411 -17.81 -7.09 0.89
C LEU A 411 -18.03 -6.32 2.20
N TYR A 412 -17.23 -6.61 3.24
CA TYR A 412 -17.28 -5.88 4.50
C TYR A 412 -17.03 -4.38 4.30
N LEU A 413 -16.03 -4.02 3.49
CA LEU A 413 -15.78 -2.62 3.15
C LEU A 413 -17.02 -1.97 2.48
N CYS A 414 -17.66 -2.66 1.53
CA CYS A 414 -18.89 -2.18 0.89
C CYS A 414 -20.01 -1.97 1.91
N THR A 415 -20.17 -2.85 2.91
CA THR A 415 -21.20 -2.70 3.96
C THR A 415 -20.94 -1.47 4.84
N VAL A 416 -19.68 -1.18 5.18
CA VAL A 416 -19.31 0.02 5.94
C VAL A 416 -19.61 1.30 5.15
N LEU A 417 -19.24 1.33 3.88
CA LEU A 417 -19.47 2.50 3.02
C LEU A 417 -20.96 2.72 2.72
N MET A 418 -21.76 1.63 2.68
CA MET A 418 -23.20 1.71 2.44
C MET A 418 -23.98 2.38 3.58
N GLN A 419 -23.42 2.41 4.80
CA GLN A 419 -23.99 3.14 5.94
C GLN A 419 -23.94 4.67 5.76
N ASN A 420 -23.32 5.14 4.69
CA ASN A 420 -23.11 6.57 4.39
C ASN A 420 -22.49 7.34 5.57
N PRO A 421 -21.31 6.91 6.07
CA PRO A 421 -20.66 7.57 7.17
C PRO A 421 -20.09 8.93 6.73
N ASN A 422 -19.94 9.86 7.69
CA ASN A 422 -19.20 11.10 7.51
C ASN A 422 -17.85 11.10 8.24
N PHE A 423 -17.61 10.05 9.02
CA PHE A 423 -16.35 9.78 9.69
C PHE A 423 -15.97 8.31 9.50
N LEU A 424 -14.91 8.07 8.73
CA LEU A 424 -14.41 6.72 8.47
C LEU A 424 -13.24 6.38 9.39
N VAL A 425 -13.32 5.21 10.00
CA VAL A 425 -12.23 4.62 10.79
C VAL A 425 -11.86 3.29 10.16
N LEU A 426 -10.64 3.19 9.64
CA LEU A 426 -10.14 2.03 8.94
C LEU A 426 -8.96 1.42 9.71
N ASP A 427 -9.19 0.24 10.31
CA ASP A 427 -8.15 -0.48 11.06
C ASP A 427 -7.57 -1.60 10.19
N GLU A 428 -6.32 -1.42 9.73
CA GLU A 428 -5.59 -2.27 8.79
C GLU A 428 -6.39 -2.65 7.54
N PRO A 429 -6.89 -1.65 6.76
CA PRO A 429 -7.69 -1.92 5.58
C PRO A 429 -6.89 -2.55 4.44
N THR A 430 -5.57 -2.46 4.49
CA THR A 430 -4.68 -2.96 3.44
C THR A 430 -4.45 -4.46 3.52
N ASN A 431 -4.69 -5.08 4.67
CA ASN A 431 -4.60 -6.51 4.84
C ASN A 431 -5.71 -7.22 4.05
N ASP A 432 -5.34 -8.26 3.31
CA ASP A 432 -6.24 -9.13 2.53
C ASP A 432 -6.97 -8.47 1.33
N LEU A 433 -6.76 -7.17 1.08
CA LEU A 433 -7.27 -6.50 -0.12
C LEU A 433 -6.24 -6.54 -1.25
N ASP A 434 -6.70 -6.83 -2.47
CA ASP A 434 -5.81 -6.80 -3.64
C ASP A 434 -5.44 -5.36 -4.04
N ILE A 435 -4.30 -5.23 -4.74
CA ILE A 435 -3.74 -3.93 -5.14
C ILE A 435 -4.75 -3.08 -5.94
N VAL A 436 -5.61 -3.72 -6.74
CA VAL A 436 -6.60 -3.02 -7.55
C VAL A 436 -7.72 -2.47 -6.68
N THR A 437 -8.19 -3.25 -5.70
CA THR A 437 -9.18 -2.80 -4.71
C THR A 437 -8.62 -1.69 -3.82
N LEU A 438 -7.33 -1.79 -3.43
CA LEU A 438 -6.64 -0.73 -2.68
C LEU A 438 -6.58 0.58 -3.47
N GLN A 439 -6.29 0.54 -4.78
CA GLN A 439 -6.32 1.74 -5.63
C GLN A 439 -7.70 2.39 -5.68
N ILE A 440 -8.76 1.56 -5.75
CA ILE A 440 -10.14 2.05 -5.73
C ILE A 440 -10.47 2.73 -4.38
N LEU A 441 -10.03 2.11 -3.28
CA LEU A 441 -10.23 2.67 -1.95
C LEU A 441 -9.47 3.99 -1.77
N GLU A 442 -8.24 4.08 -2.25
CA GLU A 442 -7.44 5.31 -2.25
C GLU A 442 -8.14 6.44 -3.00
N GLU A 443 -8.60 6.19 -4.24
CA GLU A 443 -9.34 7.16 -5.03
C GLU A 443 -10.63 7.62 -4.31
N TYR A 444 -11.35 6.68 -3.69
CA TYR A 444 -12.53 7.00 -2.91
C TYR A 444 -12.21 7.87 -1.69
N LEU A 445 -11.16 7.53 -0.93
CA LEU A 445 -10.77 8.26 0.28
C LEU A 445 -10.18 9.64 -0.04
N GLN A 446 -9.50 9.82 -1.18
CA GLN A 446 -9.02 11.13 -1.62
C GLN A 446 -10.18 12.11 -1.87
N ASP A 447 -11.24 11.63 -2.51
CA ASP A 447 -12.44 12.43 -2.82
C ASP A 447 -13.47 12.43 -1.67
N PHE A 448 -13.23 11.69 -0.58
CA PHE A 448 -14.16 11.56 0.54
C PHE A 448 -14.28 12.89 1.30
N PRO A 449 -15.50 13.49 1.37
CA PRO A 449 -15.72 14.80 1.97
C PRO A 449 -15.98 14.72 3.48
N GLY A 450 -15.46 13.71 4.14
CA GLY A 450 -15.55 13.46 5.57
C GLY A 450 -14.19 13.40 6.23
N CYS A 451 -14.21 13.07 7.51
CA CYS A 451 -13.01 12.81 8.27
C CYS A 451 -12.60 11.34 8.15
N VAL A 452 -11.31 11.07 8.15
CA VAL A 452 -10.78 9.72 8.03
C VAL A 452 -9.71 9.47 9.09
N ILE A 453 -9.80 8.35 9.79
CA ILE A 453 -8.69 7.78 10.55
C ILE A 453 -8.30 6.47 9.90
N VAL A 454 -7.01 6.32 9.61
CA VAL A 454 -6.43 5.10 9.05
C VAL A 454 -5.35 4.58 9.99
N VAL A 455 -5.48 3.34 10.42
CA VAL A 455 -4.39 2.57 11.03
C VAL A 455 -3.86 1.65 9.93
N SER A 456 -2.62 1.82 9.50
CA SER A 456 -2.03 0.95 8.48
C SER A 456 -0.51 0.91 8.56
N HIS A 457 0.06 -0.21 8.11
CA HIS A 457 1.49 -0.39 7.89
C HIS A 457 1.89 -0.21 6.40
N ASP A 458 0.93 -0.01 5.50
CA ASP A 458 1.19 0.27 4.09
C ASP A 458 1.56 1.75 3.90
N ARG A 459 2.84 1.99 3.62
CA ARG A 459 3.43 3.33 3.44
C ARG A 459 2.82 4.05 2.24
N TYR A 460 2.61 3.35 1.14
CA TYR A 460 2.08 3.93 -0.09
C TYR A 460 0.62 4.40 0.09
N PHE A 461 -0.16 3.59 0.81
CA PHE A 461 -1.53 3.94 1.16
C PHE A 461 -1.58 5.18 2.07
N MET A 462 -0.71 5.21 3.09
CA MET A 462 -0.61 6.33 4.02
C MET A 462 -0.21 7.63 3.31
N ASP A 463 0.82 7.59 2.45
CA ASP A 463 1.28 8.79 1.73
C ASP A 463 0.23 9.37 0.77
N LYS A 464 -0.68 8.53 0.25
CA LYS A 464 -1.74 8.98 -0.65
C LYS A 464 -2.98 9.51 0.04
N VAL A 465 -3.30 9.00 1.22
CA VAL A 465 -4.61 9.22 1.86
C VAL A 465 -4.52 10.21 3.01
N VAL A 466 -3.41 10.24 3.77
CA VAL A 466 -3.31 10.98 5.02
C VAL A 466 -2.44 12.23 4.90
N ASP A 467 -2.86 13.28 5.60
CA ASP A 467 -2.17 14.57 5.67
C ASP A 467 -1.46 14.77 7.01
N HIS A 468 -1.74 13.89 7.98
CA HIS A 468 -1.36 14.06 9.38
C HIS A 468 -1.15 12.70 10.04
N LEU A 469 -0.16 12.57 10.93
CA LEU A 469 0.18 11.30 11.59
C LEU A 469 0.17 11.41 13.11
N LEU A 470 -0.48 10.46 13.77
CA LEU A 470 -0.28 10.16 15.18
C LEU A 470 0.65 8.95 15.32
N VAL A 471 1.83 9.18 15.87
CA VAL A 471 2.86 8.16 16.01
C VAL A 471 2.87 7.61 17.43
N PHE A 472 2.45 6.36 17.58
CA PHE A 472 2.44 5.62 18.85
C PHE A 472 3.81 5.00 19.10
N ARG A 473 4.58 5.60 20.01
CA ARG A 473 5.93 5.12 20.37
C ARG A 473 5.92 4.09 21.49
N GLY A 474 4.76 3.88 22.13
CA GLY A 474 4.59 2.99 23.28
C GLY A 474 4.69 3.74 24.62
N GLN A 475 4.27 3.07 25.71
CA GLN A 475 4.26 3.62 27.07
C GLN A 475 3.52 4.96 27.24
N GLY A 476 2.49 5.19 26.41
CA GLY A 476 1.68 6.40 26.43
C GLY A 476 2.30 7.60 25.71
N ASP A 477 3.48 7.45 25.09
CA ASP A 477 4.09 8.49 24.26
C ASP A 477 3.48 8.47 22.85
N ILE A 478 2.77 9.55 22.53
CA ILE A 478 2.17 9.77 21.20
C ILE A 478 2.70 11.07 20.65
N LYS A 479 3.37 10.98 19.51
CA LYS A 479 3.84 12.15 18.78
C LYS A 479 2.86 12.51 17.69
N ASP A 480 2.46 13.76 17.70
CA ASP A 480 1.73 14.41 16.64
C ASP A 480 2.72 14.91 15.57
N PHE A 481 2.52 14.53 14.31
CA PHE A 481 3.38 14.89 13.20
C PHE A 481 2.55 15.43 12.02
N PRO A 482 2.66 16.74 11.70
CA PRO A 482 1.98 17.33 10.55
C PRO A 482 2.72 16.96 9.27
N GLY A 483 2.21 15.98 8.54
CA GLY A 483 2.77 15.52 7.29
C GLY A 483 2.47 14.06 6.98
N ASN A 484 2.92 13.60 5.82
CA ASN A 484 2.73 12.23 5.38
C ASN A 484 3.79 11.27 5.97
N TYR A 485 3.65 9.98 5.65
CA TYR A 485 4.52 8.95 6.21
C TYR A 485 5.98 9.06 5.73
N THR A 486 6.21 9.39 4.46
CA THR A 486 7.57 9.57 3.91
C THR A 486 8.30 10.71 4.61
N GLN A 487 7.65 11.87 4.81
CA GLN A 487 8.21 13.00 5.55
C GLN A 487 8.54 12.66 7.01
N TYR A 488 7.67 11.90 7.67
CA TYR A 488 7.94 11.41 9.02
C TYR A 488 9.20 10.53 9.07
N ARG A 489 9.40 9.64 8.11
CA ARG A 489 10.58 8.76 8.05
C ARG A 489 11.87 9.53 7.79
N GLU A 490 11.84 10.51 6.92
CA GLU A 490 12.98 11.40 6.67
C GLU A 490 13.37 12.15 7.94
N TRP A 491 12.36 12.66 8.65
CA TRP A 491 12.57 13.33 9.93
C TRP A 491 13.18 12.40 10.99
N VAL A 492 12.69 11.17 11.16
CA VAL A 492 13.26 10.15 12.06
C VAL A 492 14.71 9.85 11.70
N ALA A 493 15.01 9.63 10.40
CA ALA A 493 16.37 9.35 9.95
C ALA A 493 17.36 10.49 10.23
N LEU A 494 16.89 11.73 10.23
CA LEU A 494 17.69 12.90 10.61
C LEU A 494 17.90 12.97 12.13
N GLU A 495 16.90 12.67 12.94
CA GLU A 495 17.05 12.61 14.41
C GLU A 495 18.01 11.50 14.85
N ASP A 496 17.93 10.31 14.25
CA ASP A 496 18.82 9.20 14.53
C ASP A 496 20.28 9.54 14.20
N LYS A 497 20.53 10.22 13.08
CA LYS A 497 21.87 10.71 12.73
C LYS A 497 22.40 11.73 13.73
N LYS A 498 21.54 12.63 14.22
CA LYS A 498 21.90 13.61 15.25
C LYS A 498 22.21 12.92 16.59
N ALA A 499 21.43 11.93 16.98
CA ALA A 499 21.64 11.16 18.21
C ALA A 499 22.93 10.34 18.17
N VAL A 500 23.26 9.71 17.03
CA VAL A 500 24.53 8.97 16.84
C VAL A 500 25.73 9.91 16.90
N SER A 501 25.65 11.09 16.28
CA SER A 501 26.72 12.10 16.34
C SER A 501 26.91 12.67 17.75
N ALA A 502 25.82 12.88 18.50
CA ALA A 502 25.89 13.31 19.91
C ALA A 502 26.43 12.21 20.84
N GLY A 503 26.07 10.93 20.59
CA GLY A 503 26.57 9.78 21.36
C GLY A 503 28.07 9.51 21.13
N GLN A 504 28.58 9.74 19.95
CA GLN A 504 30.03 9.64 19.67
C GLN A 504 30.83 10.76 20.35
N ALA A 505 30.25 11.95 20.50
CA ALA A 505 30.88 13.05 21.25
C ALA A 505 30.94 12.77 22.77
N SER A 506 30.03 11.95 23.32
CA SER A 506 30.01 11.60 24.74
C SER A 506 30.88 10.40 25.14
N MET A 507 31.27 9.52 24.19
CA MET A 507 32.14 8.36 24.47
C MET A 507 33.63 8.65 24.40
N THR A 508 34.05 9.85 23.98
CA THR A 508 35.48 10.25 23.95
C THR A 508 35.93 11.06 25.16
N SER A 509 35.09 11.20 26.19
CA SER A 509 35.42 12.00 27.36
C SER A 509 35.56 11.21 28.68
N SER A 510 36.38 10.16 28.70
CA SER A 510 36.88 9.62 29.97
C SER A 510 38.33 9.15 29.81
N THR A 511 39.25 10.07 29.90
CA THR A 511 40.59 10.03 30.51
C THR A 511 41.48 11.13 29.95
N SER A 512 41.55 12.29 30.58
CA SER A 512 42.79 13.05 30.84
C SER A 512 42.52 14.44 31.43
N LYS A 513 43.43 14.90 32.26
CA LYS A 513 43.43 16.11 33.06
C LYS A 513 43.20 17.41 32.28
N PRO A 514 42.75 18.49 32.95
CA PRO A 514 42.33 19.72 32.27
C PRO A 514 43.54 20.47 31.73
N SER A 515 43.64 20.57 30.43
CA SER A 515 44.41 21.60 29.75
C SER A 515 43.41 22.48 29.01
N TYR A 516 43.51 23.78 29.28
CA TYR A 516 42.78 24.81 28.54
C TYR A 516 42.93 24.60 27.04
N ARG A 517 41.84 24.24 26.37
CA ARG A 517 41.73 24.30 24.89
C ARG A 517 40.50 25.12 24.52
N HIS A 518 40.76 26.15 23.78
CA HIS A 518 39.81 26.98 23.05
C HIS A 518 38.74 26.14 22.38
N ASP A 519 37.51 26.61 22.53
CA ASP A 519 36.31 26.17 21.82
C ASP A 519 36.46 26.62 20.35
N ASP A 520 36.89 25.69 19.48
CA ASP A 520 37.06 25.93 18.06
C ASP A 520 35.72 25.66 17.35
N ARG A 521 34.67 26.38 17.71
CA ARG A 521 33.56 26.65 16.79
C ARG A 521 34.09 27.64 15.76
N ARG A 522 34.16 27.21 14.50
CA ARG A 522 34.53 28.05 13.37
C ARG A 522 33.55 29.23 13.34
N ARG A 523 33.97 30.36 13.88
CA ARG A 523 33.23 31.62 13.80
C ARG A 523 33.44 32.21 12.42
N LEU A 524 32.39 32.79 11.83
CA LEU A 524 32.49 33.54 10.60
C LEU A 524 33.61 34.54 10.66
N SER A 525 34.48 34.50 9.66
CA SER A 525 35.50 35.51 9.43
C SER A 525 34.83 36.86 9.15
N TYR A 526 35.50 37.95 9.46
CA TYR A 526 35.01 39.30 9.15
C TYR A 526 34.65 39.48 7.66
N LYS A 527 35.35 38.78 6.75
CA LYS A 527 35.02 38.78 5.32
C LYS A 527 33.73 38.02 5.03
N GLU A 528 33.50 36.89 5.68
CA GLU A 528 32.30 36.04 5.50
C GLU A 528 31.05 36.74 6.08
N LYS A 529 31.16 37.49 7.20
CA LYS A 529 30.07 38.34 7.71
C LYS A 529 29.68 39.45 6.74
N ARG A 530 30.68 40.08 6.17
CA ARG A 530 30.43 41.16 5.17
C ARG A 530 29.85 40.58 3.87
N GLU A 531 30.26 39.38 3.48
CA GLU A 531 29.68 38.66 2.33
C GLU A 531 28.20 38.30 2.63
N MET A 532 27.86 37.83 3.82
CA MET A 532 26.50 37.50 4.22
C MET A 532 25.59 38.76 4.21
N GLU A 533 26.04 39.88 4.80
CA GLU A 533 25.29 41.16 4.75
C GLU A 533 25.11 41.69 3.30
N GLN A 534 26.07 41.44 2.40
CA GLN A 534 25.95 41.81 1.00
C GLN A 534 24.97 40.91 0.27
N LEU A 535 25.01 39.61 0.53
CA LEU A 535 24.07 38.62 -0.04
C LEU A 535 22.62 38.90 0.39
N GLU A 536 22.37 39.30 1.64
CA GLU A 536 21.03 39.70 2.10
C GLU A 536 20.49 40.92 1.31
N LYS A 537 21.33 41.93 1.06
CA LYS A 537 20.93 43.08 0.29
C LYS A 537 20.67 42.74 -1.18
N ASP A 538 21.51 41.87 -1.75
CA ASP A 538 21.38 41.43 -3.13
C ASP A 538 20.10 40.58 -3.32
N ILE A 539 19.81 39.65 -2.39
CA ILE A 539 18.59 38.86 -2.39
C ILE A 539 17.36 39.74 -2.32
N ALA A 540 17.34 40.72 -1.40
CA ALA A 540 16.22 41.67 -1.26
C ALA A 540 16.01 42.52 -2.53
N THR A 541 17.08 42.90 -3.24
CA THR A 541 16.97 43.65 -4.49
C THR A 541 16.44 42.80 -5.65
N LEU A 542 16.88 41.54 -5.73
CA LEU A 542 16.43 40.60 -6.76
C LEU A 542 14.97 40.18 -6.53
N GLU A 543 14.54 39.99 -5.28
CA GLU A 543 13.13 39.75 -4.94
C GLU A 543 12.23 40.95 -5.30
N ALA A 544 12.71 42.19 -5.08
CA ALA A 544 11.97 43.37 -5.48
C ALA A 544 11.85 43.50 -7.00
N GLU A 545 12.93 43.17 -7.76
CA GLU A 545 12.92 43.13 -9.23
C GLU A 545 11.96 42.06 -9.75
N LYS A 546 11.99 40.84 -9.15
CA LYS A 546 11.07 39.77 -9.49
C LYS A 546 9.62 40.18 -9.31
N LYS A 547 9.30 40.76 -8.16
CA LYS A 547 7.94 41.24 -7.87
C LYS A 547 7.47 42.32 -8.84
N GLN A 548 8.34 43.25 -9.22
CA GLN A 548 8.01 44.29 -10.23
C GLN A 548 7.73 43.65 -11.61
N ILE A 549 8.51 42.64 -12.01
CA ILE A 549 8.30 41.94 -13.28
C ILE A 549 6.99 41.16 -13.25
N GLU A 550 6.69 40.49 -12.14
CA GLU A 550 5.44 39.73 -11.96
C GLU A 550 4.22 40.66 -11.97
N GLU A 551 4.29 41.79 -11.28
CA GLU A 551 3.23 42.82 -11.28
C GLU A 551 3.02 43.43 -12.66
N ALA A 552 4.11 43.70 -13.41
CA ALA A 552 4.05 44.22 -14.77
C ALA A 552 3.44 43.22 -15.77
N LEU A 553 3.76 41.91 -15.62
CA LEU A 553 3.17 40.84 -16.43
C LEU A 553 1.68 40.62 -16.13
N CYS A 554 1.24 40.85 -14.89
CA CYS A 554 -0.17 40.76 -14.49
C CYS A 554 -0.99 42.01 -14.85
N GLY A 555 -0.36 43.17 -15.00
CA GLY A 555 -1.03 44.46 -15.19
C GLY A 555 -1.58 44.74 -16.60
N GLY A 556 -1.31 43.92 -17.61
CA GLY A 556 -1.97 43.90 -18.92
C GLY A 556 -1.71 45.10 -19.85
N THR A 557 -0.78 46.04 -19.54
CA THR A 557 -0.51 47.30 -20.30
C THR A 557 0.85 47.31 -21.00
N THR A 558 1.56 46.19 -21.07
CA THR A 558 2.96 46.12 -21.56
C THR A 558 3.02 45.73 -23.04
N SER A 559 3.96 46.33 -23.81
CA SER A 559 4.15 46.00 -25.22
C SER A 559 4.68 44.55 -25.39
N VAL A 560 4.44 43.95 -26.56
CA VAL A 560 4.85 42.55 -26.85
C VAL A 560 6.36 42.37 -26.71
N ASP A 561 7.13 43.38 -27.04
CA ASP A 561 8.60 43.38 -26.93
C ASP A 561 9.06 43.39 -25.46
N GLU A 562 8.38 44.15 -24.59
CA GLU A 562 8.65 44.22 -23.15
C GLU A 562 8.25 42.91 -22.46
N ILE A 563 7.12 42.29 -22.81
CA ILE A 563 6.70 40.99 -22.30
C ILE A 563 7.73 39.93 -22.65
N THR A 564 8.27 39.95 -23.85
CA THR A 564 9.29 38.99 -24.31
C THR A 564 10.61 39.18 -23.54
N ALA A 565 11.01 40.43 -23.27
CA ALA A 565 12.21 40.73 -22.49
C ALA A 565 12.05 40.31 -21.02
N MET A 566 10.90 40.60 -20.40
CA MET A 566 10.57 40.21 -19.02
C MET A 566 10.48 38.68 -18.85
N SER A 567 9.88 37.96 -19.81
CA SER A 567 9.79 36.51 -19.80
C SER A 567 11.16 35.83 -19.95
N LYS A 568 12.14 36.46 -20.58
CA LYS A 568 13.53 35.94 -20.62
C LYS A 568 14.31 36.31 -19.37
N ARG A 569 14.04 37.46 -18.74
CA ARG A 569 14.74 37.88 -17.52
C ARG A 569 14.30 37.08 -16.28
N LEU A 570 13.02 36.68 -16.20
CA LEU A 570 12.45 36.00 -15.03
C LEU A 570 13.16 34.67 -14.68
N PRO A 571 13.46 33.75 -15.62
CA PRO A 571 14.23 32.55 -15.33
C PRO A 571 15.64 32.85 -14.83
N MET A 572 16.34 33.79 -15.46
CA MET A 572 17.70 34.18 -15.05
C MET A 572 17.71 34.78 -13.64
N LEU A 573 16.67 35.53 -13.28
CA LEU A 573 16.50 36.12 -11.96
C LEU A 573 16.23 35.03 -10.89
N ASN A 574 15.49 34.00 -11.23
CA ASN A 574 15.28 32.85 -10.33
C ASN A 574 16.58 32.09 -10.12
N ASP A 575 17.36 31.82 -11.17
CA ASP A 575 18.65 31.14 -11.05
C ASP A 575 19.65 31.96 -10.20
N GLU A 576 19.71 33.28 -10.38
CA GLU A 576 20.54 34.18 -9.57
C GLU A 576 20.08 34.24 -8.10
N LEU A 577 18.77 34.19 -7.84
CA LEU A 577 18.17 34.13 -6.49
C LEU A 577 18.52 32.81 -5.80
N ASP A 578 18.39 31.70 -6.50
CA ASP A 578 18.67 30.37 -5.95
C ASP A 578 20.17 30.22 -5.60
N GLU A 579 21.07 30.68 -6.47
CA GLU A 579 22.52 30.64 -6.23
C GLU A 579 22.91 31.48 -5.00
N LYS A 580 22.39 32.72 -4.90
CA LYS A 580 22.71 33.60 -3.77
C LYS A 580 22.05 33.13 -2.46
N SER A 581 20.86 32.58 -2.51
CA SER A 581 20.17 32.00 -1.35
C SER A 581 20.89 30.76 -0.81
N MET A 582 21.36 29.90 -1.68
CA MET A 582 22.19 28.74 -1.29
C MET A 582 23.46 29.19 -0.59
N ARG A 583 24.16 30.19 -1.13
CA ARG A 583 25.38 30.72 -0.53
C ARG A 583 25.15 31.40 0.81
N TRP A 584 24.04 32.13 0.94
CA TRP A 584 23.63 32.74 2.22
C TRP A 584 23.32 31.67 3.28
N LEU A 585 22.64 30.57 2.91
CA LEU A 585 22.36 29.44 3.80
C LEU A 585 23.65 28.78 4.30
N GLU A 586 24.63 28.53 3.43
CA GLU A 586 25.94 27.97 3.81
C GLU A 586 26.66 28.85 4.87
N LEU A 587 26.60 30.17 4.69
CA LEU A 587 27.20 31.10 5.65
C LEU A 587 26.41 31.19 6.95
N SER A 588 25.07 31.12 6.91
CA SER A 588 24.21 31.15 8.10
C SER A 588 24.34 29.89 8.96
N GLU A 589 24.60 28.72 8.35
CA GLU A 589 24.90 27.49 9.08
C GLU A 589 26.22 27.53 9.87
N ILE A 590 27.14 28.41 9.47
CA ILE A 590 28.43 28.61 10.17
C ILE A 590 28.27 29.61 11.35
N ASP A 591 27.25 30.51 11.29
CA ASP A 591 27.00 31.51 12.34
C ASP A 591 26.12 30.98 13.48
N ASN A 592 25.35 29.90 13.26
CA ASN A 592 24.58 29.16 14.27
C ASN A 592 25.41 28.03 14.88
#